data_289a94a4fe9a61fbf83492af65dcdab0
#
_entry.id   289a94a4fe9a61fbf83492af65dcdab0
#
_cell.length_a   1.000
_cell.length_b   1.000
_cell.length_c   1.000
_cell.angle_alpha   90.00
_cell.angle_beta   90.00
_cell.angle_gamma   90.00
#
_symmetry.space_group_name_H-M   'P 1'
#
loop_
_entity.id
_entity.type
_entity.pdbx_description
1 polymer ?
#
loop_
_entity_poly.entity_id
_entity_poly.type
_entity_poly.pdbx_seq_one_letter_code
_entity_poly.pdbx_strand_id
1 'polypeptide(L)'
;AVADSLGVAARFFEAARLEAETPRLANPSDIVFAEVGCHGVSEGAALAAAGPTGRLIVGKVKSRRATCAIAESAEDIVPAETGTGRGHLAVIGVGPGTADWRTAEATALLTAAEDVVGYGFYLDLVADLIDGKPRHQTDLGAEEERARHAIELAAAGRRVALVCSGDAGIYALATLVWELLDQGQEAAWRRS
;
A
#
# COMPACT_ATOMS: atom_id res chain seq x y z
N ALA A 1 3.44 -11.91 2.25
CA ALA A 1 3.74 -13.33 2.49
C ALA A 1 5.26 -13.61 2.45
N VAL A 2 5.95 -13.55 1.27
CA VAL A 2 7.40 -13.88 1.21
C VAL A 2 8.24 -12.86 2.00
N ALA A 3 8.03 -11.56 1.77
CA ALA A 3 8.76 -10.51 2.49
C ALA A 3 8.53 -10.61 4.03
N ASP A 4 7.30 -10.87 4.45
CA ASP A 4 6.94 -11.01 5.86
C ASP A 4 7.63 -12.23 6.48
N SER A 5 7.69 -13.36 5.75
CA SER A 5 8.38 -14.58 6.22
C SER A 5 9.89 -14.42 6.32
N LEU A 6 10.46 -13.49 5.54
CA LEU A 6 11.89 -13.19 5.56
C LEU A 6 12.23 -11.99 6.49
N GLY A 7 11.23 -11.31 7.04
CA GLY A 7 11.44 -10.11 7.87
C GLY A 7 12.03 -8.93 7.09
N VAL A 8 11.75 -8.84 5.77
CA VAL A 8 12.27 -7.78 4.91
C VAL A 8 11.17 -6.91 4.34
N ALA A 9 11.50 -5.67 3.98
CA ALA A 9 10.55 -4.75 3.38
C ALA A 9 10.14 -5.18 1.96
N ALA A 10 8.85 -5.20 1.68
CA ALA A 10 8.32 -5.32 0.32
C ALA A 10 8.24 -3.93 -0.33
N ARG A 11 8.78 -3.80 -1.55
CA ARG A 11 8.76 -2.56 -2.31
C ARG A 11 8.20 -2.80 -3.71
N PHE A 12 7.46 -1.84 -4.21
CA PHE A 12 6.76 -1.89 -5.49
C PHE A 12 7.24 -0.76 -6.40
N PHE A 13 7.20 -1.00 -7.69
CA PHE A 13 7.63 -0.04 -8.71
C PHE A 13 6.58 0.06 -9.81
N GLU A 14 6.34 1.26 -10.30
CA GLU A 14 5.50 1.50 -11.46
C GLU A 14 6.15 0.95 -12.74
N ALA A 15 5.31 0.53 -13.70
CA ALA A 15 5.77 -0.05 -14.97
C ALA A 15 6.77 0.84 -15.71
N ALA A 16 6.54 2.16 -15.73
CA ALA A 16 7.45 3.11 -16.36
C ALA A 16 8.85 3.14 -15.70
N ARG A 17 8.91 2.96 -14.36
CA ARG A 17 10.19 2.86 -13.65
C ARG A 17 10.91 1.56 -14.00
N LEU A 18 10.17 0.44 -14.16
CA LEU A 18 10.74 -0.83 -14.59
C LEU A 18 11.20 -0.80 -16.04
N GLU A 19 10.45 -0.11 -16.90
CA GLU A 19 10.81 0.07 -18.31
C GLU A 19 12.13 0.83 -18.50
N ALA A 20 12.43 1.78 -17.63
CA ALA A 20 13.71 2.47 -17.66
C ALA A 20 14.93 1.54 -17.44
N GLU A 21 14.71 0.34 -16.87
CA GLU A 21 15.74 -0.68 -16.70
C GLU A 21 15.91 -1.61 -17.92
N THR A 22 15.10 -1.46 -18.97
CA THR A 22 15.14 -2.34 -20.15
C THR A 22 16.53 -2.52 -20.77
N PRO A 23 17.39 -1.48 -20.88
CA PRO A 23 18.75 -1.66 -21.39
C PRO A 23 19.66 -2.58 -20.56
N ARG A 24 19.28 -2.86 -19.32
CA ARG A 24 20.05 -3.65 -18.34
C ARG A 24 19.48 -5.05 -18.11
N LEU A 25 18.33 -5.37 -18.73
CA LEU A 25 17.68 -6.67 -18.59
C LEU A 25 18.49 -7.76 -19.32
N ALA A 26 18.61 -8.92 -18.70
CA ALA A 26 19.16 -10.11 -19.36
C ALA A 26 18.10 -10.83 -20.23
N ASN A 27 16.83 -10.70 -19.90
CA ASN A 27 15.72 -11.40 -20.56
C ASN A 27 14.53 -10.44 -20.86
N PRO A 28 14.71 -9.42 -21.71
CA PRO A 28 13.60 -8.54 -22.12
C PRO A 28 12.55 -9.34 -22.92
N SER A 29 11.28 -8.90 -22.89
CA SER A 29 10.17 -9.61 -23.52
C SER A 29 9.08 -8.65 -23.99
N ASP A 30 8.85 -8.59 -25.30
CA ASP A 30 7.78 -7.79 -25.92
C ASP A 30 6.39 -8.27 -25.48
N ILE A 31 6.23 -9.57 -25.19
CA ILE A 31 4.98 -10.13 -24.67
C ILE A 31 4.65 -9.53 -23.30
N VAL A 32 5.65 -9.42 -22.43
CA VAL A 32 5.48 -8.81 -21.11
C VAL A 32 5.19 -7.31 -21.24
N PHE A 33 5.86 -6.63 -22.19
CA PHE A 33 5.60 -5.21 -22.46
C PHE A 33 4.15 -4.98 -22.89
N ALA A 34 3.62 -5.81 -23.79
CA ALA A 34 2.23 -5.70 -24.26
C ALA A 34 1.20 -5.88 -23.12
N GLU A 35 1.52 -6.68 -22.09
CA GLU A 35 0.63 -6.97 -20.97
C GLU A 35 0.72 -5.96 -19.83
N VAL A 36 1.93 -5.46 -19.52
CA VAL A 36 2.16 -4.68 -18.29
C VAL A 36 2.95 -3.38 -18.50
N GLY A 37 3.34 -3.03 -19.72
CA GLY A 37 4.02 -1.78 -20.06
C GLY A 37 5.50 -1.72 -19.65
N CYS A 38 6.14 -2.87 -19.42
CA CYS A 38 7.59 -2.96 -19.24
C CYS A 38 8.11 -4.30 -19.78
N HIS A 39 9.34 -4.33 -20.31
CA HIS A 39 9.93 -5.51 -20.92
C HIS A 39 10.38 -6.58 -19.90
N GLY A 40 10.41 -6.30 -18.61
CA GLY A 40 10.79 -7.28 -17.62
C GLY A 40 10.49 -6.89 -16.18
N VAL A 41 9.49 -7.52 -15.56
CA VAL A 41 9.04 -7.20 -14.20
C VAL A 41 10.07 -7.64 -13.15
N SER A 42 10.47 -8.92 -13.13
CA SER A 42 11.32 -9.44 -12.05
C SER A 42 12.75 -8.89 -12.09
N GLU A 43 13.36 -8.82 -13.27
CA GLU A 43 14.70 -8.24 -13.44
C GLU A 43 14.68 -6.73 -13.27
N GLY A 44 13.67 -6.05 -13.87
CA GLY A 44 13.50 -4.61 -13.74
C GLY A 44 13.31 -4.19 -12.29
N ALA A 45 12.49 -4.90 -11.51
CA ALA A 45 12.31 -4.63 -10.09
C ALA A 45 13.60 -4.85 -9.26
N ALA A 46 14.33 -5.92 -9.54
CA ALA A 46 15.60 -6.18 -8.87
C ALA A 46 16.65 -5.10 -9.17
N LEU A 47 16.76 -4.68 -10.44
CA LEU A 47 17.69 -3.62 -10.86
C LEU A 47 17.25 -2.24 -10.35
N ALA A 48 15.95 -1.94 -10.39
CA ALA A 48 15.42 -0.68 -9.86
C ALA A 48 15.68 -0.53 -8.35
N ALA A 49 15.59 -1.64 -7.60
CA ALA A 49 15.90 -1.67 -6.18
C ALA A 49 17.41 -1.56 -5.91
N ALA A 50 18.24 -2.19 -6.74
CA ALA A 50 19.70 -2.16 -6.60
C ALA A 50 20.34 -0.83 -7.04
N GLY A 51 19.57 0.06 -7.71
CA GLY A 51 20.04 1.36 -8.15
C GLY A 51 20.88 1.34 -9.44
N PRO A 52 21.42 2.50 -9.85
CA PRO A 52 22.06 2.64 -11.16
C PRO A 52 23.35 1.81 -11.29
N THR A 53 24.07 1.58 -10.21
CA THR A 53 25.30 0.77 -10.17
C THR A 53 25.05 -0.70 -9.88
N GLY A 54 23.79 -1.06 -9.56
CA GLY A 54 23.40 -2.44 -9.27
C GLY A 54 23.52 -3.36 -10.48
N ARG A 55 23.73 -4.65 -10.26
CA ARG A 55 23.84 -5.67 -11.31
C ARG A 55 23.04 -6.92 -11.00
N LEU A 56 22.52 -7.56 -12.03
CA LEU A 56 21.92 -8.89 -11.88
C LEU A 56 22.98 -9.93 -11.52
N ILE A 57 22.76 -10.65 -10.42
CA ILE A 57 23.53 -11.84 -10.05
C ILE A 57 22.79 -13.13 -10.39
N VAL A 58 21.43 -13.05 -10.43
CA VAL A 58 20.58 -14.13 -10.96
C VAL A 58 19.57 -13.49 -11.91
N GLY A 59 19.66 -13.83 -13.19
CA GLY A 59 18.66 -13.46 -14.19
C GLY A 59 17.31 -14.16 -13.93
N LYS A 60 16.29 -13.80 -14.70
CA LYS A 60 14.93 -14.31 -14.51
C LYS A 60 14.85 -15.84 -14.48
N VAL A 61 14.51 -16.40 -13.34
CA VAL A 61 14.14 -17.79 -13.15
C VAL A 61 12.62 -17.92 -13.09
N LYS A 62 12.04 -18.88 -13.80
CA LYS A 62 10.60 -19.12 -13.86
C LYS A 62 10.23 -20.43 -13.17
N SER A 63 9.17 -20.38 -12.37
CA SER A 63 8.40 -21.53 -11.94
C SER A 63 7.02 -21.53 -12.61
N ARG A 64 6.19 -22.52 -12.30
CA ARG A 64 4.80 -22.56 -12.80
C ARG A 64 3.95 -21.35 -12.31
N ARG A 65 4.29 -20.73 -11.19
CA ARG A 65 3.47 -19.72 -10.51
C ARG A 65 4.17 -18.40 -10.21
N ALA A 66 5.47 -18.33 -10.42
CA ALA A 66 6.25 -17.16 -10.06
C ALA A 66 7.49 -17.00 -10.94
N THR A 67 7.99 -15.78 -11.02
CA THR A 67 9.30 -15.44 -11.55
C THR A 67 10.13 -14.78 -10.45
N CYS A 68 11.43 -15.00 -10.46
CA CYS A 68 12.38 -14.39 -9.54
C CYS A 68 13.62 -13.93 -10.32
N ALA A 69 14.21 -12.82 -9.89
CA ALA A 69 15.54 -12.37 -10.28
C ALA A 69 16.20 -11.77 -9.04
N ILE A 70 17.54 -11.76 -9.01
CA ILE A 70 18.29 -11.18 -7.89
C ILE A 70 19.32 -10.23 -8.49
N ALA A 71 19.36 -9.03 -7.93
CA ALA A 71 20.41 -8.04 -8.19
C ALA A 71 21.12 -7.68 -6.87
N GLU A 72 22.36 -7.30 -6.96
CA GLU A 72 23.11 -6.72 -5.86
C GLU A 72 23.37 -5.25 -6.12
N SER A 73 23.45 -4.49 -5.05
CA SER A 73 23.88 -3.09 -5.04
C SER A 73 25.31 -3.00 -4.49
N ALA A 74 26.08 -2.03 -4.98
CA ALA A 74 27.37 -1.69 -4.40
C ALA A 74 27.24 -0.87 -3.09
N GLU A 75 26.06 -0.29 -2.88
CA GLU A 75 25.73 0.54 -1.71
C GLU A 75 24.57 -0.09 -0.93
N ASP A 76 24.42 0.29 0.33
CA ASP A 76 23.30 -0.17 1.15
C ASP A 76 21.97 0.35 0.58
N ILE A 77 21.03 -0.57 0.37
CA ILE A 77 19.68 -0.23 -0.08
C ILE A 77 18.88 0.27 1.11
N VAL A 78 18.43 1.53 1.05
CA VAL A 78 17.53 2.12 2.05
C VAL A 78 16.08 1.83 1.63
N PRO A 79 15.38 0.90 2.29
CA PRO A 79 14.03 0.50 1.85
C PRO A 79 13.04 1.68 1.82
N ALA A 80 13.14 2.62 2.75
CA ALA A 80 12.22 3.77 2.82
C ALA A 80 12.33 4.68 1.57
N GLU A 81 13.48 4.71 0.92
CA GLU A 81 13.77 5.54 -0.26
C GLU A 81 13.64 4.76 -1.58
N THR A 82 13.35 3.46 -1.50
CA THR A 82 13.35 2.55 -2.64
C THR A 82 11.91 2.17 -3.02
N GLY A 83 11.41 2.66 -4.14
CA GLY A 83 10.05 2.35 -4.63
C GLY A 83 8.97 2.71 -3.62
N THR A 84 7.77 2.16 -3.80
CA THR A 84 6.62 2.37 -2.92
C THR A 84 6.48 1.21 -1.93
N GLY A 85 6.23 1.50 -0.66
CA GLY A 85 5.93 0.49 0.36
C GLY A 85 4.57 -0.17 0.13
N ARG A 86 4.33 -1.30 0.79
CA ARG A 86 2.98 -1.84 0.87
C ARG A 86 2.17 -0.95 1.80
N GLY A 87 1.05 -0.42 1.28
CA GLY A 87 0.09 0.31 2.10
C GLY A 87 -0.76 -0.62 2.97
N HIS A 88 -1.46 -0.02 3.88
CA HIS A 88 -2.40 -0.72 4.76
C HIS A 88 -3.59 0.19 5.04
N LEU A 89 -4.80 -0.30 4.81
CA LEU A 89 -6.04 0.39 5.17
C LEU A 89 -6.74 -0.38 6.30
N ALA A 90 -6.88 0.26 7.45
CA ALA A 90 -7.70 -0.23 8.55
C ALA A 90 -9.00 0.56 8.61
N VAL A 91 -10.14 -0.09 8.47
CA VAL A 91 -11.46 0.53 8.69
C VAL A 91 -11.86 0.29 10.13
N ILE A 92 -11.98 1.36 10.91
CA ILE A 92 -12.08 1.29 12.37
C ILE A 92 -13.37 1.93 12.84
N GLY A 93 -14.25 1.10 13.44
CA GLY A 93 -15.38 1.57 14.22
C GLY A 93 -14.95 1.92 15.65
N VAL A 94 -15.30 3.11 16.10
CA VAL A 94 -14.90 3.58 17.46
C VAL A 94 -15.96 3.33 18.53
N GLY A 95 -16.96 2.46 18.22
CA GLY A 95 -18.04 2.18 19.14
C GLY A 95 -18.89 3.43 19.44
N PRO A 96 -19.42 3.54 20.68
CA PRO A 96 -20.25 4.71 21.09
C PRO A 96 -19.43 5.99 21.35
N GLY A 97 -18.09 5.95 21.20
CA GLY A 97 -17.25 7.14 21.17
C GLY A 97 -16.36 7.38 22.38
N THR A 98 -16.52 6.64 23.49
CA THR A 98 -15.62 6.76 24.65
C THR A 98 -14.45 5.78 24.57
N ALA A 99 -13.31 6.13 25.14
CA ALA A 99 -12.10 5.31 25.13
C ALA A 99 -12.31 3.91 25.76
N ASP A 100 -13.18 3.80 26.75
CA ASP A 100 -13.48 2.54 27.46
C ASP A 100 -14.18 1.49 26.56
N TRP A 101 -14.82 1.92 25.49
CA TRP A 101 -15.50 1.03 24.53
C TRP A 101 -14.67 0.77 23.28
N ARG A 102 -13.50 1.34 23.21
CA ARG A 102 -12.56 1.13 22.11
C ARG A 102 -11.79 -0.17 22.32
N THR A 103 -11.75 -1.04 21.32
CA THR A 103 -10.96 -2.26 21.42
C THR A 103 -9.46 -1.96 21.48
N ALA A 104 -8.69 -2.86 22.08
CA ALA A 104 -7.22 -2.76 22.09
C ALA A 104 -6.65 -2.77 20.66
N GLU A 105 -7.25 -3.53 19.76
CA GLU A 105 -6.87 -3.58 18.34
C GLU A 105 -7.12 -2.24 17.64
N ALA A 106 -8.29 -1.63 17.82
CA ALA A 106 -8.59 -0.30 17.28
C ALA A 106 -7.58 0.76 17.75
N THR A 107 -7.24 0.72 19.04
CA THR A 107 -6.23 1.59 19.64
C THR A 107 -4.86 1.38 18.98
N ALA A 108 -4.43 0.13 18.82
CA ALA A 108 -3.14 -0.21 18.20
C ALA A 108 -3.08 0.24 16.72
N LEU A 109 -4.15 0.00 15.94
CA LEU A 109 -4.23 0.40 14.53
C LEU A 109 -4.24 1.92 14.36
N LEU A 110 -4.99 2.66 15.20
CA LEU A 110 -4.98 4.13 15.21
C LEU A 110 -3.59 4.68 15.55
N THR A 111 -2.95 4.09 16.56
CA THR A 111 -1.59 4.50 16.97
C THR A 111 -0.57 4.23 15.87
N ALA A 112 -0.68 3.11 15.15
CA ALA A 112 0.23 2.71 14.08
C ALA A 112 -0.02 3.45 12.76
N ALA A 113 -1.20 4.06 12.56
CA ALA A 113 -1.56 4.78 11.34
C ALA A 113 -0.65 5.99 11.12
N GLU A 114 -0.32 6.25 9.86
CA GLU A 114 0.42 7.43 9.40
C GLU A 114 -0.52 8.54 8.96
N ASP A 115 -1.70 8.17 8.43
CA ASP A 115 -2.76 9.08 8.03
C ASP A 115 -4.08 8.62 8.65
N VAL A 116 -4.93 9.56 9.03
CA VAL A 116 -6.24 9.27 9.61
C VAL A 116 -7.32 10.00 8.83
N VAL A 117 -8.26 9.24 8.28
CA VAL A 117 -9.36 9.73 7.44
C VAL A 117 -10.67 9.53 8.18
N GLY A 118 -11.55 10.53 8.19
CA GLY A 118 -12.83 10.42 8.88
C GLY A 118 -13.69 11.66 8.80
N TYR A 119 -14.93 11.55 9.31
CA TYR A 119 -15.74 12.71 9.64
C TYR A 119 -15.15 13.40 10.88
N GLY A 120 -15.11 14.73 10.88
CA GLY A 120 -14.41 15.51 11.92
C GLY A 120 -14.78 15.12 13.33
N PHE A 121 -16.09 14.99 13.62
CA PHE A 121 -16.56 14.58 14.94
C PHE A 121 -16.00 13.21 15.38
N TYR A 122 -15.88 12.23 14.47
CA TYR A 122 -15.32 10.91 14.81
C TYR A 122 -13.81 10.96 15.00
N LEU A 123 -13.12 11.84 14.28
CA LEU A 123 -11.69 12.08 14.49
C LEU A 123 -11.43 12.73 15.87
N ASP A 124 -12.33 13.59 16.34
CA ASP A 124 -12.22 14.20 17.67
C ASP A 124 -12.38 13.16 18.79
N LEU A 125 -13.19 12.11 18.59
CA LEU A 125 -13.33 11.01 19.57
C LEU A 125 -12.05 10.19 19.77
N VAL A 126 -11.09 10.28 18.85
CA VAL A 126 -9.82 9.56 18.90
C VAL A 126 -8.62 10.50 18.92
N ALA A 127 -8.83 11.78 19.21
CA ALA A 127 -7.81 12.82 19.20
C ALA A 127 -6.58 12.46 20.06
N ASP A 128 -6.80 11.74 21.15
CA ASP A 128 -5.77 11.24 22.05
C ASP A 128 -4.75 10.28 21.38
N LEU A 129 -5.13 9.61 20.28
CA LEU A 129 -4.29 8.64 19.57
C LEU A 129 -3.72 9.17 18.25
N ILE A 130 -4.25 10.26 17.75
CA ILE A 130 -3.92 10.78 16.42
C ILE A 130 -3.26 12.17 16.47
N ASP A 131 -2.84 12.61 17.64
CA ASP A 131 -2.13 13.87 17.78
C ASP A 131 -0.84 13.90 16.93
N GLY A 132 -0.62 15.01 16.24
CA GLY A 132 0.52 15.17 15.33
C GLY A 132 0.44 14.42 14.00
N LYS A 133 -0.65 13.65 13.73
CA LYS A 133 -0.84 12.94 12.46
C LYS A 133 -1.66 13.77 11.46
N PRO A 134 -1.42 13.61 10.15
CA PRO A 134 -2.30 14.15 9.12
C PRO A 134 -3.75 13.66 9.31
N ARG A 135 -4.68 14.62 9.46
CA ARG A 135 -6.12 14.39 9.59
C ARG A 135 -6.79 14.77 8.28
N HIS A 136 -7.36 13.80 7.58
CA HIS A 136 -8.12 13.99 6.35
C HIS A 136 -9.60 14.01 6.68
N GLN A 137 -10.12 15.20 6.92
CA GLN A 137 -11.50 15.41 7.35
C GLN A 137 -12.39 15.66 6.14
N THR A 138 -13.55 14.99 6.10
CA THR A 138 -14.62 15.21 5.13
C THR A 138 -15.94 15.49 5.85
N ASP A 139 -16.90 16.07 5.15
CA ASP A 139 -18.21 16.36 5.68
C ASP A 139 -19.08 15.11 5.87
N LEU A 140 -20.12 15.22 6.68
CA LEU A 140 -21.15 14.19 6.80
C LEU A 140 -21.85 14.02 5.45
N GLY A 141 -22.08 12.78 5.02
CA GLY A 141 -22.65 12.46 3.71
C GLY A 141 -21.61 12.26 2.59
N ALA A 142 -20.32 12.51 2.85
CA ALA A 142 -19.23 12.29 1.89
C ALA A 142 -18.52 10.94 2.10
N GLU A 143 -19.29 9.87 2.38
CA GLU A 143 -18.75 8.55 2.72
C GLU A 143 -17.93 7.94 1.57
N GLU A 144 -18.42 8.05 0.33
CA GLU A 144 -17.73 7.51 -0.85
C GLU A 144 -16.40 8.24 -1.10
N GLU A 145 -16.42 9.57 -1.07
CA GLU A 145 -15.22 10.39 -1.22
C GLU A 145 -14.17 10.04 -0.14
N ARG A 146 -14.62 9.92 1.10
CA ARG A 146 -13.80 9.54 2.24
C ARG A 146 -13.16 8.18 2.08
N ALA A 147 -13.95 7.16 1.68
CA ALA A 147 -13.47 5.81 1.46
C ALA A 147 -12.47 5.76 0.29
N ARG A 148 -12.78 6.43 -0.81
CA ARG A 148 -11.90 6.55 -1.98
C ARG A 148 -10.57 7.19 -1.63
N HIS A 149 -10.59 8.31 -0.92
CA HIS A 149 -9.38 9.00 -0.46
C HIS A 149 -8.51 8.12 0.45
N ALA A 150 -9.13 7.37 1.38
CA ALA A 150 -8.40 6.43 2.24
C ALA A 150 -7.75 5.29 1.45
N ILE A 151 -8.44 4.75 0.42
CA ILE A 151 -7.89 3.75 -0.49
C ILE A 151 -6.71 4.30 -1.28
N GLU A 152 -6.81 5.52 -1.81
CA GLU A 152 -5.74 6.19 -2.57
C GLU A 152 -4.47 6.39 -1.73
N LEU A 153 -4.62 6.86 -0.49
CA LEU A 153 -3.49 6.98 0.44
C LEU A 153 -2.84 5.62 0.72
N ALA A 154 -3.64 4.58 0.94
CA ALA A 154 -3.12 3.24 1.13
C ALA A 154 -2.44 2.71 -0.14
N ALA A 155 -3.00 2.94 -1.33
CA ALA A 155 -2.39 2.58 -2.61
C ALA A 155 -1.04 3.28 -2.84
N ALA A 156 -0.88 4.49 -2.28
CA ALA A 156 0.40 5.21 -2.26
C ALA A 156 1.41 4.65 -1.22
N GLY A 157 1.09 3.54 -0.56
CA GLY A 157 2.00 2.86 0.37
C GLY A 157 1.91 3.33 1.83
N ARG A 158 0.87 4.10 2.18
CA ARG A 158 0.66 4.64 3.52
C ARG A 158 -0.10 3.66 4.42
N ARG A 159 0.12 3.75 5.73
CA ARG A 159 -0.72 3.10 6.74
C ARG A 159 -1.85 4.03 7.15
N VAL A 160 -3.05 3.72 6.72
CA VAL A 160 -4.23 4.58 6.82
C VAL A 160 -5.24 3.98 7.79
N ALA A 161 -5.75 4.80 8.71
CA ALA A 161 -6.92 4.49 9.51
C ALA A 161 -8.13 5.27 8.98
N LEU A 162 -9.16 4.55 8.52
CA LEU A 162 -10.45 5.12 8.14
C LEU A 162 -11.41 4.95 9.32
N VAL A 163 -11.78 6.06 9.94
CA VAL A 163 -12.54 6.09 11.21
C VAL A 163 -14.03 6.32 10.95
N CYS A 164 -14.87 5.49 11.56
CA CYS A 164 -16.32 5.67 11.60
C CYS A 164 -16.87 5.42 13.01
N SER A 165 -18.14 5.80 13.23
CA SER A 165 -18.85 5.47 14.49
C SER A 165 -19.30 4.02 14.51
N GLY A 166 -19.63 3.52 15.69
CA GLY A 166 -20.22 2.19 15.87
C GLY A 166 -19.30 1.06 15.42
N ASP A 167 -19.87 0.10 14.73
CA ASP A 167 -19.18 -1.03 14.10
C ASP A 167 -18.94 -0.74 12.62
N ALA A 168 -17.70 -0.87 12.18
CA ALA A 168 -17.31 -0.58 10.79
C ALA A 168 -17.93 -1.53 9.75
N GLY A 169 -18.38 -2.71 10.16
CA GLY A 169 -18.98 -3.72 9.28
C GLY A 169 -20.51 -3.66 9.16
N ILE A 170 -21.20 -2.92 10.04
CA ILE A 170 -22.67 -2.89 10.06
C ILE A 170 -23.19 -1.59 9.46
N TYR A 171 -23.69 -1.65 8.21
CA TYR A 171 -24.16 -0.49 7.44
C TYR A 171 -23.16 0.66 7.44
N ALA A 172 -21.86 0.35 7.34
CA ALA A 172 -20.79 1.29 7.55
C ALA A 172 -19.72 1.23 6.45
N LEU A 173 -18.67 2.00 6.63
CA LEU A 173 -17.62 2.26 5.63
C LEU A 173 -16.88 1.01 5.14
N ALA A 174 -16.83 -0.08 5.92
CA ALA A 174 -16.14 -1.30 5.48
C ALA A 174 -16.80 -1.93 4.24
N THR A 175 -18.13 -1.98 4.20
CA THR A 175 -18.86 -2.48 3.02
C THR A 175 -18.59 -1.60 1.80
N LEU A 176 -18.65 -0.28 1.98
CA LEU A 176 -18.38 0.68 0.89
C LEU A 176 -16.93 0.56 0.37
N VAL A 177 -15.95 0.38 1.25
CA VAL A 177 -14.55 0.14 0.85
C VAL A 177 -14.44 -1.12 -0.01
N TRP A 178 -15.09 -2.23 0.38
CA TRP A 178 -15.10 -3.46 -0.43
C TRP A 178 -15.79 -3.27 -1.78
N GLU A 179 -16.91 -2.57 -1.82
CA GLU A 179 -17.61 -2.25 -3.08
C GLU A 179 -16.74 -1.42 -4.02
N LEU A 180 -16.06 -0.40 -3.50
CA LEU A 180 -15.14 0.43 -4.28
C LEU A 180 -13.94 -0.35 -4.81
N LEU A 181 -13.37 -1.25 -3.99
CA LEU A 181 -12.28 -2.12 -4.41
C LEU A 181 -12.71 -3.14 -5.48
N ASP A 182 -13.93 -3.65 -5.40
CA ASP A 182 -14.47 -4.59 -6.39
C ASP A 182 -14.82 -3.89 -7.71
N GLN A 183 -15.37 -2.68 -7.64
CA GLN A 183 -15.68 -1.85 -8.80
C GLN A 183 -14.42 -1.20 -9.40
N GLY A 184 -13.36 -1.05 -8.60
CA GLY A 184 -12.13 -0.36 -8.95
C GLY A 184 -11.41 -1.01 -10.12
N GLN A 185 -11.38 -0.32 -11.25
CA GLN A 185 -10.61 -0.70 -12.43
C GLN A 185 -9.13 -0.30 -12.32
N GLU A 186 -8.76 0.43 -11.27
CA GLU A 186 -7.41 0.94 -11.10
C GLU A 186 -6.49 -0.13 -10.51
N ALA A 187 -5.56 -0.60 -11.35
CA ALA A 187 -4.56 -1.61 -10.96
C ALA A 187 -3.72 -1.21 -9.74
N ALA A 188 -3.66 0.08 -9.38
CA ALA A 188 -2.97 0.59 -8.21
C ALA A 188 -3.58 0.08 -6.89
N TRP A 189 -4.91 -0.01 -6.79
CA TRP A 189 -5.61 -0.46 -5.58
C TRP A 189 -5.44 -1.95 -5.29
N ARG A 190 -5.21 -2.77 -6.32
CA ARG A 190 -5.03 -4.22 -6.19
C ARG A 190 -3.65 -4.64 -5.69
N ARG A 191 -2.74 -3.68 -5.52
CA ARG A 191 -1.34 -3.91 -5.09
C ARG A 191 -1.10 -3.63 -3.61
N SER A 192 -2.06 -2.99 -2.94
CA SER A 192 -1.98 -2.66 -1.51
C SER A 192 -2.39 -3.80 -0.59
#